data_e789b9f08456ce1e6e8fd71e4b990852
#
_entry.id   e789b9f08456ce1e6e8fd71e4b990852
#
_cell.length_a   1.000
_cell.length_b   1.000
_cell.length_c   1.000
_cell.angle_alpha   90.00
_cell.angle_beta   90.00
_cell.angle_gamma   90.00
#
_symmetry.space_group_name_H-M   'P 1'
#
loop_
_entity.id
_entity.type
_entity.pdbx_description
1 polymer ?
#
loop_
_entity_poly.entity_id
_entity_poly.type
_entity_poly.pdbx_seq_one_letter_code
_entity_poly.pdbx_strand_id
1 'polypeptide(L)'
;MAEKEVKLMKGNEAIAHALIRCGADAFFGYPITPQTEIIETLSALKPWETTGMVVVQAESEVASINMVYGGAGAGKRCVTTSSSPGVSLMQEGISYMAGAEIPGVIVNVQRGGPGLGTIQPSQSDYFQSTRGGGNGDYYVIVLAPNSVQEMADFVDLSFELA
;
A
#
# COMPACT_ATOMS: atom_id res chain seq x y z
N MET A 1 30.87 0.89 -1.59
CA MET A 1 29.77 -0.04 -1.24
C MET A 1 29.05 0.58 -0.05
N ALA A 2 27.75 0.79 -0.13
CA ALA A 2 26.99 1.27 1.03
C ALA A 2 27.06 0.23 2.14
N GLU A 3 27.30 0.67 3.36
CA GLU A 3 27.36 -0.19 4.53
C GLU A 3 25.99 -0.86 4.71
N LYS A 4 25.97 -2.20 4.85
CA LYS A 4 24.72 -2.93 5.10
C LYS A 4 24.22 -2.60 6.50
N GLU A 5 23.12 -1.88 6.59
CA GLU A 5 22.43 -1.62 7.85
C GLU A 5 21.51 -2.80 8.18
N VAL A 6 21.73 -3.47 9.30
CA VAL A 6 20.86 -4.56 9.79
C VAL A 6 20.02 -4.03 10.94
N LYS A 7 18.69 -4.11 10.80
CA LYS A 7 17.73 -3.66 11.81
C LYS A 7 16.74 -4.77 12.15
N LEU A 8 16.39 -4.88 13.42
CA LEU A 8 15.24 -5.66 13.87
C LEU A 8 14.02 -4.74 13.89
N MET A 9 13.00 -5.06 13.08
CA MET A 9 11.78 -4.26 12.99
C MET A 9 10.58 -5.11 12.61
N LYS A 10 9.38 -4.57 12.78
CA LYS A 10 8.15 -5.18 12.29
C LYS A 10 8.02 -5.01 10.77
N GLY A 11 7.22 -5.88 10.13
CA GLY A 11 6.95 -5.79 8.70
C GLY A 11 6.35 -4.45 8.27
N ASN A 12 5.39 -3.92 9.02
CA ASN A 12 4.79 -2.61 8.74
C ASN A 12 5.82 -1.46 8.79
N GLU A 13 6.74 -1.50 9.76
CA GLU A 13 7.85 -0.54 9.85
C GLU A 13 8.80 -0.68 8.65
N ALA A 14 9.11 -1.91 8.25
CA ALA A 14 9.97 -2.18 7.09
C ALA A 14 9.36 -1.63 5.79
N ILE A 15 8.04 -1.79 5.59
CA ILE A 15 7.32 -1.21 4.47
C ILE A 15 7.42 0.32 4.49
N ALA A 16 7.18 0.97 5.62
CA ALA A 16 7.28 2.43 5.74
C ALA A 16 8.68 2.96 5.40
N HIS A 17 9.72 2.31 5.92
CA HIS A 17 11.11 2.63 5.59
C HIS A 17 11.42 2.41 4.10
N ALA A 18 10.93 1.32 3.51
CA ALA A 18 11.13 1.01 2.09
C ALA A 18 10.45 2.05 1.18
N LEU A 19 9.23 2.50 1.50
CA LEU A 19 8.52 3.55 0.77
C LEU A 19 9.34 4.85 0.66
N ILE A 20 9.98 5.25 1.75
CA ILE A 20 10.84 6.45 1.75
C ILE A 20 12.09 6.21 0.92
N ARG A 21 12.73 5.04 1.05
CA ARG A 21 14.00 4.71 0.40
C ARG A 21 13.87 4.47 -1.10
N CYS A 22 12.77 3.89 -1.57
CA CYS A 22 12.51 3.67 -2.99
C CYS A 22 12.07 4.95 -3.73
N GLY A 23 11.92 6.08 -3.01
CA GLY A 23 11.56 7.34 -3.61
C GLY A 23 10.07 7.46 -3.98
N ALA A 24 9.17 6.93 -3.15
CA ALA A 24 7.76 7.21 -3.28
C ALA A 24 7.50 8.72 -3.15
N ASP A 25 6.73 9.30 -4.06
CA ASP A 25 6.36 10.72 -4.03
C ASP A 25 5.26 11.00 -3.02
N ALA A 26 4.30 10.08 -2.88
CA ALA A 26 3.16 10.30 -2.00
C ALA A 26 2.59 9.00 -1.42
N PHE A 27 2.19 9.10 -0.16
CA PHE A 27 1.39 8.12 0.56
C PHE A 27 0.04 8.73 0.92
N PHE A 28 -1.03 8.06 0.56
CA PHE A 28 -2.40 8.42 0.92
C PHE A 28 -3.04 7.24 1.65
N GLY A 29 -3.44 7.39 2.91
CA GLY A 29 -3.95 6.27 3.66
C GLY A 29 -5.01 6.66 4.68
N TYR A 30 -5.81 5.67 5.06
CA TYR A 30 -6.78 5.77 6.14
C TYR A 30 -6.46 4.69 7.18
N PRO A 31 -6.41 5.02 8.49
CA PRO A 31 -5.98 4.07 9.51
C PRO A 31 -6.99 2.93 9.67
N ILE A 32 -6.47 1.70 9.60
CA ILE A 32 -7.21 0.46 9.84
C ILE A 32 -6.26 -0.60 10.41
N THR A 33 -6.65 -1.27 11.49
CA THR A 33 -5.83 -2.33 12.09
C THR A 33 -5.77 -3.57 11.18
N PRO A 34 -4.58 -4.19 10.95
CA PRO A 34 -3.29 -3.88 11.58
C PRO A 34 -2.36 -2.95 10.77
N GLN A 35 -2.83 -2.30 9.74
CA GLN A 35 -2.04 -1.45 8.83
C GLN A 35 -1.61 -0.10 9.47
N THR A 36 -2.30 0.37 10.50
CA THR A 36 -2.10 1.70 11.10
C THR A 36 -0.64 1.99 11.46
N GLU A 37 0.15 0.99 11.84
CA GLU A 37 1.58 1.16 12.14
C GLU A 37 2.40 1.72 10.97
N ILE A 38 1.97 1.52 9.71
CA ILE A 38 2.65 2.10 8.54
C ILE A 38 2.50 3.62 8.55
N ILE A 39 1.28 4.13 8.77
CA ILE A 39 0.99 5.57 8.84
C ILE A 39 1.72 6.19 10.03
N GLU A 40 1.69 5.54 11.19
CA GLU A 40 2.36 6.00 12.41
C GLU A 40 3.87 6.09 12.19
N THR A 41 4.47 5.08 11.56
CA THR A 41 5.91 5.07 11.26
C THR A 41 6.28 6.17 10.27
N LEU A 42 5.52 6.35 9.18
CA LEU A 42 5.74 7.44 8.23
C LEU A 42 5.61 8.81 8.91
N SER A 43 4.62 8.97 9.79
CA SER A 43 4.42 10.22 10.54
C SER A 43 5.57 10.52 11.50
N ALA A 44 6.12 9.48 12.14
CA ALA A 44 7.27 9.62 13.04
C ALA A 44 8.58 9.94 12.29
N LEU A 45 8.77 9.35 11.10
CA LEU A 45 9.96 9.56 10.26
C LEU A 45 9.95 10.89 9.50
N LYS A 46 8.79 11.53 9.36
CA LYS A 46 8.60 12.84 8.70
C LYS A 46 9.28 12.93 7.32
N PRO A 47 8.99 12.05 6.37
CA PRO A 47 9.68 12.01 5.09
C PRO A 47 9.54 13.31 4.28
N TRP A 48 8.53 14.13 4.54
CA TRP A 48 8.38 15.47 3.92
C TRP A 48 9.51 16.44 4.28
N GLU A 49 10.19 16.23 5.42
CA GLU A 49 11.34 17.04 5.83
C GLU A 49 12.66 16.56 5.17
N THR A 50 12.73 15.31 4.71
CA THR A 50 13.97 14.68 4.24
C THR A 50 13.98 14.38 2.74
N THR A 51 12.93 13.78 2.22
CA THR A 51 12.82 13.36 0.81
C THR A 51 11.79 14.16 0.02
N GLY A 52 10.96 14.94 0.70
CA GLY A 52 9.84 15.65 0.08
C GLY A 52 8.60 14.77 -0.15
N MET A 53 8.61 13.49 0.30
CA MET A 53 7.48 12.60 0.18
C MET A 53 6.26 13.16 0.93
N VAL A 54 5.14 13.27 0.25
CA VAL A 54 3.87 13.72 0.83
C VAL A 54 3.22 12.56 1.60
N VAL A 55 2.79 12.80 2.82
CA VAL A 55 2.05 11.83 3.64
C VAL A 55 0.73 12.46 4.07
N VAL A 56 -0.38 11.89 3.62
CA VAL A 56 -1.73 12.39 3.93
C VAL A 56 -2.60 11.29 4.52
N GLN A 57 -3.19 11.57 5.66
CA GLN A 57 -4.30 10.77 6.14
C GLN A 57 -5.59 11.24 5.46
N ALA A 58 -6.15 10.40 4.61
CA ALA A 58 -7.42 10.64 3.95
C ALA A 58 -8.60 10.45 4.92
N GLU A 59 -9.79 10.87 4.52
CA GLU A 59 -11.01 10.69 5.31
C GLU A 59 -11.59 9.26 5.26
N SER A 60 -11.18 8.48 4.24
CA SER A 60 -11.66 7.12 4.00
C SER A 60 -10.74 6.38 3.03
N GLU A 61 -10.92 5.07 2.92
CA GLU A 61 -10.23 4.26 1.91
C GLU A 61 -10.63 4.65 0.49
N VAL A 62 -11.88 5.03 0.27
CA VAL A 62 -12.35 5.53 -1.02
C VAL A 62 -11.62 6.83 -1.40
N ALA A 63 -11.46 7.75 -0.46
CA ALA A 63 -10.66 8.95 -0.69
C ALA A 63 -9.19 8.61 -0.96
N SER A 64 -8.61 7.67 -0.19
CA SER A 64 -7.20 7.26 -0.35
C SER A 64 -6.91 6.75 -1.76
N ILE A 65 -7.72 5.83 -2.29
CA ILE A 65 -7.49 5.27 -3.63
C ILE A 65 -7.70 6.32 -4.72
N ASN A 66 -8.64 7.24 -4.57
CA ASN A 66 -8.84 8.33 -5.52
C ASN A 66 -7.69 9.36 -5.49
N MET A 67 -7.05 9.58 -4.33
CA MET A 67 -5.83 10.38 -4.23
C MET A 67 -4.65 9.67 -4.93
N VAL A 68 -4.52 8.35 -4.79
CA VAL A 68 -3.51 7.57 -5.54
C VAL A 68 -3.77 7.70 -7.04
N TYR A 69 -5.02 7.51 -7.49
CA TYR A 69 -5.42 7.66 -8.88
C TYR A 69 -5.03 9.03 -9.45
N GLY A 70 -5.39 10.12 -8.75
CA GLY A 70 -5.05 11.47 -9.17
C GLY A 70 -3.55 11.77 -9.17
N GLY A 71 -2.85 11.36 -8.11
CA GLY A 71 -1.40 11.56 -7.99
C GLY A 71 -0.60 10.77 -9.03
N ALA A 72 -0.96 9.51 -9.25
CA ALA A 72 -0.35 8.67 -10.27
C ALA A 72 -0.65 9.19 -11.68
N GLY A 73 -1.87 9.67 -11.94
CA GLY A 73 -2.23 10.35 -13.18
C GLY A 73 -1.44 11.63 -13.45
N ALA A 74 -0.89 12.25 -12.40
CA ALA A 74 0.06 13.37 -12.50
C ALA A 74 1.53 12.91 -12.65
N GLY A 75 1.78 11.62 -12.86
CA GLY A 75 3.11 11.05 -13.04
C GLY A 75 3.90 10.86 -11.75
N LYS A 76 3.23 10.69 -10.61
CA LYS A 76 3.84 10.51 -9.29
C LYS A 76 3.82 9.06 -8.82
N ARG A 77 4.87 8.62 -8.14
CA ARG A 77 4.94 7.31 -7.49
C ARG A 77 4.08 7.33 -6.22
N CYS A 78 2.82 6.95 -6.36
CA CYS A 78 1.82 7.00 -5.29
C CYS A 78 1.51 5.62 -4.72
N VAL A 79 1.26 5.58 -3.42
CA VAL A 79 0.92 4.36 -2.68
C VAL A 79 -0.21 4.59 -1.69
N THR A 80 -1.02 3.58 -1.50
CA THR A 80 -1.91 3.47 -0.34
C THR A 80 -1.72 2.12 0.35
N THR A 81 -2.02 2.10 1.63
CA THR A 81 -2.03 0.86 2.42
C THR A 81 -3.35 0.73 3.16
N SER A 82 -3.87 -0.47 3.24
CA SER A 82 -5.12 -0.75 3.95
C SER A 82 -5.14 -2.18 4.49
N SER A 83 -6.26 -2.61 4.99
CA SER A 83 -6.51 -3.99 5.43
C SER A 83 -7.83 -4.45 4.82
N SER A 84 -7.94 -5.71 4.54
CA SER A 84 -9.07 -6.48 4.02
C SER A 84 -10.38 -5.73 3.71
N PRO A 85 -11.19 -5.26 4.70
CA PRO A 85 -12.42 -4.54 4.40
C PRO A 85 -12.17 -3.15 3.77
N GLY A 86 -11.05 -2.50 4.08
CA GLY A 86 -10.68 -1.24 3.44
C GLY A 86 -10.29 -1.42 1.98
N VAL A 87 -9.62 -2.53 1.64
CA VAL A 87 -9.33 -2.89 0.23
C VAL A 87 -10.63 -3.16 -0.53
N SER A 88 -11.65 -3.73 0.13
CA SER A 88 -12.97 -3.88 -0.47
C SER A 88 -13.58 -2.54 -0.90
N LEU A 89 -13.42 -1.49 -0.09
CA LEU A 89 -13.89 -0.14 -0.43
C LEU A 89 -13.10 0.51 -1.58
N MET A 90 -11.88 0.07 -1.83
CA MET A 90 -11.01 0.59 -2.89
C MET A 90 -11.29 -0.01 -4.27
N GLN A 91 -12.07 -1.07 -4.38
CA GLN A 91 -12.20 -1.86 -5.62
C GLN A 91 -12.68 -1.05 -6.82
N GLU A 92 -13.57 -0.09 -6.63
CA GLU A 92 -14.00 0.81 -7.70
C GLU A 92 -12.84 1.67 -8.21
N GLY A 93 -12.08 2.28 -7.30
CA GLY A 93 -10.91 3.08 -7.67
C GLY A 93 -9.81 2.27 -8.36
N ILE A 94 -9.58 1.03 -7.92
CA ILE A 94 -8.65 0.11 -8.59
C ILE A 94 -9.11 -0.19 -10.02
N SER A 95 -10.41 -0.41 -10.23
CA SER A 95 -11.00 -0.59 -11.55
C SER A 95 -10.81 0.65 -12.44
N TYR A 96 -10.95 1.85 -11.89
CA TYR A 96 -10.69 3.10 -12.61
C TYR A 96 -9.22 3.23 -13.02
N MET A 97 -8.29 2.90 -12.12
CA MET A 97 -6.86 2.91 -12.42
C MET A 97 -6.52 1.92 -13.55
N ALA A 98 -7.07 0.72 -13.49
CA ALA A 98 -6.89 -0.29 -14.55
C ALA A 98 -7.46 0.20 -15.89
N GLY A 99 -8.67 0.77 -15.91
CA GLY A 99 -9.30 1.30 -17.14
C GLY A 99 -8.59 2.49 -17.75
N ALA A 100 -7.90 3.28 -16.93
CA ALA A 100 -7.13 4.44 -17.37
C ALA A 100 -5.63 4.15 -17.59
N GLU A 101 -5.20 2.90 -17.37
CA GLU A 101 -3.78 2.48 -17.45
C GLU A 101 -2.86 3.34 -16.57
N ILE A 102 -3.33 3.66 -15.35
CA ILE A 102 -2.59 4.50 -14.40
C ILE A 102 -1.96 3.60 -13.32
N PRO A 103 -0.63 3.70 -13.13
CA PRO A 103 0.10 2.90 -12.14
C PRO A 103 -0.24 3.32 -10.71
N GLY A 104 -0.09 2.38 -9.77
CA GLY A 104 -0.18 2.68 -8.35
C GLY A 104 0.06 1.44 -7.51
N VAL A 105 0.60 1.64 -6.32
CA VAL A 105 0.90 0.55 -5.39
C VAL A 105 -0.12 0.52 -4.26
N ILE A 106 -0.62 -0.68 -4.00
CA ILE A 106 -1.58 -0.92 -2.92
C ILE A 106 -1.04 -2.03 -2.02
N VAL A 107 -0.91 -1.77 -0.74
CA VAL A 107 -0.49 -2.77 0.25
C VAL A 107 -1.70 -3.22 1.07
N ASN A 108 -2.05 -4.50 0.98
CA ASN A 108 -3.07 -5.12 1.81
C ASN A 108 -2.43 -5.86 2.99
N VAL A 109 -2.51 -5.27 4.17
CA VAL A 109 -2.13 -5.94 5.42
C VAL A 109 -3.34 -6.74 5.91
N GLN A 110 -3.43 -7.99 5.48
CA GLN A 110 -4.62 -8.82 5.63
C GLN A 110 -4.97 -9.11 7.09
N ARG A 111 -6.27 -9.16 7.35
CA ARG A 111 -6.84 -9.62 8.60
C ARG A 111 -8.01 -10.57 8.37
N GLY A 112 -8.43 -11.30 9.41
CA GLY A 112 -9.49 -12.30 9.30
C GLY A 112 -10.84 -11.68 8.93
N GLY A 113 -11.48 -12.26 7.92
CA GLY A 113 -12.82 -11.93 7.41
C GLY A 113 -13.72 -13.17 7.47
N PRO A 114 -14.92 -13.11 6.85
CA PRO A 114 -15.50 -12.02 6.07
C PRO A 114 -16.09 -10.86 6.88
N GLY A 115 -16.50 -9.81 6.20
CA GLY A 115 -17.07 -8.60 6.78
C GLY A 115 -16.03 -7.77 7.52
N LEU A 116 -16.39 -7.18 8.66
CA LEU A 116 -15.44 -6.47 9.53
C LEU A 116 -14.36 -7.42 10.03
N GLY A 117 -14.71 -8.68 10.27
CA GLY A 117 -13.80 -9.75 10.66
C GLY A 117 -13.15 -9.53 12.01
N THR A 118 -11.90 -9.95 12.10
CA THR A 118 -11.05 -9.80 13.30
C THR A 118 -9.79 -9.03 12.96
N ILE A 119 -9.11 -8.52 14.00
CA ILE A 119 -7.80 -7.87 13.83
C ILE A 119 -6.64 -8.87 13.73
N GLN A 120 -6.93 -10.17 13.80
CA GLN A 120 -5.90 -11.21 13.75
C GLN A 120 -5.39 -11.41 12.31
N PRO A 121 -4.12 -11.76 12.14
CA PRO A 121 -3.53 -12.05 10.83
C PRO A 121 -4.30 -13.14 10.09
N SER A 122 -4.42 -12.99 8.78
CA SER A 122 -5.07 -13.97 7.90
C SER A 122 -4.47 -13.90 6.50
N GLN A 123 -4.69 -14.95 5.71
CA GLN A 123 -4.35 -15.02 4.28
C GLN A 123 -5.61 -15.33 3.45
N SER A 124 -6.76 -14.84 3.87
CA SER A 124 -8.05 -15.17 3.24
C SER A 124 -8.45 -14.26 2.08
N ASP A 125 -7.69 -13.21 1.79
CA ASP A 125 -7.98 -12.26 0.70
C ASP A 125 -7.33 -12.66 -0.64
N TYR A 126 -7.01 -13.94 -0.81
CA TYR A 126 -6.35 -14.42 -2.02
C TYR A 126 -7.15 -14.09 -3.28
N PHE A 127 -8.45 -14.38 -3.31
CA PHE A 127 -9.29 -14.08 -4.47
C PHE A 127 -9.57 -12.59 -4.64
N GLN A 128 -9.72 -11.85 -3.55
CA GLN A 128 -9.85 -10.39 -3.62
C GLN A 128 -8.64 -9.76 -4.32
N SER A 129 -7.43 -10.22 -3.98
CA SER A 129 -6.20 -9.71 -4.55
C SER A 129 -5.95 -10.19 -5.98
N THR A 130 -6.20 -11.48 -6.27
CA THR A 130 -5.77 -12.11 -7.53
C THR A 130 -6.83 -12.15 -8.61
N ARG A 131 -8.12 -12.00 -8.26
CA ARG A 131 -9.24 -12.10 -9.21
C ARG A 131 -9.97 -10.78 -9.44
N GLY A 132 -9.46 -9.69 -8.84
CA GLY A 132 -10.12 -8.40 -8.88
C GLY A 132 -11.44 -8.38 -8.09
N GLY A 133 -12.00 -7.21 -7.89
CA GLY A 133 -13.26 -7.01 -7.16
C GLY A 133 -14.09 -5.88 -7.75
N GLY A 134 -13.49 -5.05 -8.63
CA GLY A 134 -14.19 -4.05 -9.41
C GLY A 134 -14.74 -4.63 -10.72
N ASN A 135 -15.29 -3.78 -11.56
CA ASN A 135 -15.84 -4.18 -12.86
C ASN A 135 -14.76 -4.16 -13.97
N GLY A 136 -14.96 -4.93 -15.02
CA GLY A 136 -14.22 -4.82 -16.28
C GLY A 136 -13.14 -5.88 -16.52
N ASP A 137 -13.16 -7.00 -15.78
CA ASP A 137 -12.28 -8.17 -16.01
C ASP A 137 -10.78 -7.84 -16.06
N TYR A 138 -10.33 -6.86 -15.28
CA TYR A 138 -8.93 -6.48 -15.19
C TYR A 138 -8.14 -7.43 -14.28
N TYR A 139 -6.84 -7.41 -14.45
CA TYR A 139 -5.89 -8.14 -13.61
C TYR A 139 -4.90 -7.16 -12.98
N VAL A 140 -4.42 -7.52 -11.79
CA VAL A 140 -3.35 -6.79 -11.08
C VAL A 140 -2.17 -7.72 -10.81
N ILE A 141 -0.96 -7.16 -10.77
CA ILE A 141 0.23 -7.89 -10.33
C ILE A 141 0.16 -8.00 -8.82
N VAL A 142 0.31 -9.20 -8.28
CA VAL A 142 0.23 -9.46 -6.83
C VAL A 142 1.52 -10.09 -6.35
N LEU A 143 2.13 -9.48 -5.35
CA LEU A 143 3.31 -9.98 -4.66
C LEU A 143 2.93 -10.38 -3.22
N ALA A 144 3.40 -11.52 -2.76
CA ALA A 144 3.14 -12.04 -1.42
C ALA A 144 4.47 -12.31 -0.69
N PRO A 145 4.94 -11.37 0.15
CA PRO A 145 6.22 -11.52 0.84
C PRO A 145 6.16 -12.63 1.91
N ASN A 146 7.26 -13.38 2.04
CA ASN A 146 7.44 -14.46 3.00
C ASN A 146 8.36 -14.07 4.19
N SER A 147 8.90 -12.87 4.17
CA SER A 147 9.78 -12.36 5.23
C SER A 147 9.70 -10.84 5.33
N VAL A 148 10.19 -10.29 6.46
CA VAL A 148 10.27 -8.83 6.64
C VAL A 148 11.19 -8.19 5.60
N GLN A 149 12.26 -8.87 5.19
CA GLN A 149 13.14 -8.38 4.12
C GLN A 149 12.39 -8.31 2.79
N GLU A 150 11.65 -9.36 2.42
CA GLU A 150 10.85 -9.34 1.19
C GLU A 150 9.74 -8.28 1.22
N MET A 151 9.18 -7.96 2.40
CA MET A 151 8.23 -6.84 2.51
C MET A 151 8.88 -5.52 2.07
N ALA A 152 10.13 -5.28 2.42
CA ALA A 152 10.86 -4.10 1.98
C ALA A 152 11.25 -4.18 0.49
N ASP A 153 11.76 -5.32 0.03
CA ASP A 153 12.22 -5.51 -1.34
C ASP A 153 11.05 -5.41 -2.33
N PHE A 154 9.88 -5.94 -1.97
CA PHE A 154 8.70 -5.90 -2.84
C PHE A 154 8.05 -4.51 -2.93
N VAL A 155 8.31 -3.61 -2.01
CA VAL A 155 7.89 -2.22 -2.16
C VAL A 155 8.56 -1.59 -3.37
N ASP A 156 9.87 -1.72 -3.50
CA ASP A 156 10.62 -1.18 -4.63
C ASP A 156 10.22 -1.88 -5.94
N LEU A 157 10.19 -3.20 -5.94
CA LEU A 157 9.74 -4.01 -7.08
C LEU A 157 8.33 -3.66 -7.53
N SER A 158 7.41 -3.37 -6.61
CA SER A 158 6.03 -2.99 -6.95
C SER A 158 5.97 -1.70 -7.75
N PHE A 159 6.80 -0.73 -7.42
CA PHE A 159 6.88 0.52 -8.17
C PHE A 159 7.59 0.38 -9.53
N GLU A 160 8.47 -0.62 -9.68
CA GLU A 160 9.10 -0.92 -10.97
C GLU A 160 8.14 -1.65 -11.92
N LEU A 161 7.20 -2.42 -11.36
CA LEU A 161 6.23 -3.19 -12.14
C LEU A 161 4.97 -2.40 -12.48
N ALA A 162 4.66 -1.35 -11.71
CA ALA A 162 3.54 -0.46 -11.94
C ALA A 162 3.91 0.60 -13.00
#